data_eb50b4abffaa919446c589f0809f6fae
#
_entry.id   eb50b4abffaa919446c589f0809f6fae
#
_cell.length_a   1.000
_cell.length_b   1.000
_cell.length_c   1.000
_cell.angle_alpha   90.00
_cell.angle_beta   90.00
_cell.angle_gamma   90.00
#
_symmetry.space_group_name_H-M   'P 1'
#
loop_
_entity.id
_entity.type
_entity.pdbx_description
1 polymer ?
#
loop_
_entity_poly.entity_id
_entity_poly.type
_entity_poly.pdbx_seq_one_letter_code
_entity_poly.pdbx_strand_id
1 'polypeptide(L)'
;MRPAWRVLDLACGHGRHAIAAAARGASVVAVDADPESIATARRNAGALSVEWVTADLTQYALPEARFDMVMAFNYLDRKRMPDFRRAVRPGGYLIYETFLEDQREHGWGPTSPEHLLKRGELIQLAEPFEIVLAREALEFIGGRPMAVASVLARRPVE
;
A
#
# COMPACT_ATOMS: atom_id res chain seq x y z
N MET A 1 -10.50 -1.39 -10.70
CA MET A 1 -10.18 0.07 -10.77
C MET A 1 -10.85 0.67 -11.99
N ARG A 2 -11.47 1.82 -11.84
CA ARG A 2 -12.12 2.53 -12.95
C ARG A 2 -11.20 3.62 -13.50
N PRO A 3 -11.30 3.98 -14.79
CA PRO A 3 -10.64 5.16 -15.32
C PRO A 3 -11.03 6.42 -14.53
N ALA A 4 -10.11 7.37 -14.42
CA ALA A 4 -10.27 8.60 -13.65
C ALA A 4 -10.29 8.43 -12.11
N TRP A 5 -10.07 7.24 -11.57
CA TRP A 5 -9.84 7.10 -10.13
C TRP A 5 -8.57 7.83 -9.72
N ARG A 6 -8.62 8.41 -8.53
CA ARG A 6 -7.44 8.96 -7.86
C ARG A 6 -6.87 7.92 -6.92
N VAL A 7 -5.64 7.54 -7.15
CA VAL A 7 -4.95 6.47 -6.41
C VAL A 7 -3.73 7.02 -5.72
N LEU A 8 -3.54 6.65 -4.47
CA LEU A 8 -2.33 6.93 -3.70
C LEU A 8 -1.59 5.61 -3.46
N ASP A 9 -0.32 5.56 -3.85
CA ASP A 9 0.58 4.43 -3.59
C ASP A 9 1.62 4.86 -2.55
N LEU A 10 1.51 4.30 -1.35
CA LEU A 10 2.38 4.60 -0.21
C LEU A 10 3.55 3.62 -0.17
N ALA A 11 4.76 4.12 -0.02
CA ALA A 11 6.00 3.33 -0.10
C ALA A 11 6.08 2.59 -1.45
N CYS A 12 5.99 3.34 -2.53
CA CYS A 12 5.79 2.79 -3.88
C CYS A 12 7.00 2.04 -4.44
N GLY A 13 8.18 2.19 -3.85
CA GLY A 13 9.41 1.57 -4.32
C GLY A 13 9.70 1.90 -5.78
N HIS A 14 9.93 0.88 -6.61
CA HIS A 14 10.18 1.04 -8.05
C HIS A 14 8.90 1.25 -8.88
N GLY A 15 7.75 1.46 -8.24
CA GLY A 15 6.53 1.91 -8.90
C GLY A 15 5.65 0.82 -9.52
N ARG A 16 5.87 -0.45 -9.21
CA ARG A 16 5.12 -1.56 -9.85
C ARG A 16 3.61 -1.38 -9.80
N HIS A 17 3.06 -1.06 -8.63
CA HIS A 17 1.61 -0.90 -8.46
C HIS A 17 1.11 0.45 -8.98
N ALA A 18 1.87 1.52 -8.76
CA ALA A 18 1.55 2.85 -9.29
C ALA A 18 1.47 2.83 -10.83
N ILE A 19 2.44 2.19 -11.48
CA ILE A 19 2.49 2.05 -12.94
C ILE A 19 1.29 1.22 -13.44
N ALA A 20 0.98 0.11 -12.77
CA ALA A 20 -0.17 -0.71 -13.12
C ALA A 20 -1.50 0.05 -13.00
N ALA A 21 -1.65 0.90 -11.99
CA ALA A 21 -2.81 1.76 -11.82
C ALA A 21 -2.89 2.83 -12.92
N ALA A 22 -1.79 3.50 -13.22
CA ALA A 22 -1.72 4.52 -14.28
C ALA A 22 -2.02 3.92 -15.66
N ALA A 23 -1.51 2.72 -15.95
CA ALA A 23 -1.79 2.01 -17.19
C ALA A 23 -3.27 1.67 -17.37
N ARG A 24 -4.04 1.65 -16.29
CA ARG A 24 -5.50 1.46 -16.29
C ARG A 24 -6.29 2.77 -16.32
N GLY A 25 -5.61 3.90 -16.50
CA GLY A 25 -6.22 5.20 -16.60
C GLY A 25 -6.47 5.93 -15.29
N ALA A 26 -5.92 5.44 -14.17
CA ALA A 26 -6.00 6.15 -12.90
C ALA A 26 -5.06 7.36 -12.86
N SER A 27 -5.46 8.39 -12.11
CA SER A 27 -4.58 9.49 -11.70
C SER A 27 -3.85 9.06 -10.43
N VAL A 28 -2.54 8.92 -10.49
CA VAL A 28 -1.76 8.30 -9.42
C VAL A 28 -0.80 9.30 -8.78
N VAL A 29 -0.80 9.32 -7.46
CA VAL A 29 0.26 9.90 -6.62
C VAL A 29 1.01 8.74 -5.97
N ALA A 30 2.32 8.69 -6.13
CA ALA A 30 3.17 7.64 -5.60
C ALA A 30 4.29 8.24 -4.75
N VAL A 31 4.41 7.79 -3.52
CA VAL A 31 5.31 8.36 -2.52
C VAL A 31 6.29 7.31 -2.02
N ASP A 32 7.56 7.66 -1.96
CA ASP A 32 8.61 6.86 -1.33
C ASP A 32 9.67 7.77 -0.71
N ALA A 33 10.30 7.32 0.34
CA ALA A 33 11.35 8.08 1.01
C ALA A 33 12.69 8.02 0.26
N ASP A 34 12.91 7.00 -0.57
CA ASP A 34 14.16 6.79 -1.27
C ASP A 34 14.17 7.48 -2.64
N PRO A 35 15.02 8.51 -2.84
CA PRO A 35 15.11 9.21 -4.13
C PRO A 35 15.53 8.31 -5.29
N GLU A 36 16.36 7.30 -5.04
CA GLU A 36 16.81 6.37 -6.08
C GLU A 36 15.68 5.45 -6.54
N SER A 37 14.85 4.99 -5.61
CA SER A 37 13.63 4.23 -5.93
C SER A 37 12.68 5.06 -6.79
N ILE A 38 12.47 6.32 -6.44
CA ILE A 38 11.63 7.25 -7.24
C ILE A 38 12.21 7.47 -8.63
N ALA A 39 13.53 7.66 -8.75
CA ALA A 39 14.17 7.80 -10.05
C ALA A 39 14.01 6.54 -10.92
N THR A 40 14.15 5.37 -10.33
CA THR A 40 13.92 4.08 -11.00
C THR A 40 12.45 3.94 -11.42
N ALA A 41 11.51 4.29 -10.55
CA ALA A 41 10.09 4.25 -10.83
C ALA A 41 9.72 5.15 -12.02
N ARG A 42 10.26 6.36 -12.08
CA ARG A 42 10.07 7.27 -13.24
C ARG A 42 10.54 6.66 -14.55
N ARG A 43 11.71 6.02 -14.54
CA ARG A 43 12.23 5.34 -15.74
C ARG A 43 11.31 4.17 -16.14
N ASN A 44 10.86 3.39 -15.17
CA ASN A 44 9.97 2.25 -15.43
C ASN A 44 8.60 2.68 -15.97
N ALA A 45 8.12 3.85 -15.56
CA ALA A 45 6.82 4.38 -15.99
C ALA A 45 6.82 4.83 -17.47
N GLY A 46 7.98 5.21 -18.00
CA GLY A 46 8.08 5.69 -19.38
C GLY A 46 7.16 6.89 -19.63
N ALA A 47 6.22 6.74 -20.56
CA ALA A 47 5.27 7.79 -20.94
C ALA A 47 4.05 7.90 -20.01
N LEU A 48 3.87 6.96 -19.08
CA LEU A 48 2.73 7.02 -18.15
C LEU A 48 2.89 8.19 -17.17
N SER A 49 1.80 8.92 -16.97
CA SER A 49 1.77 10.05 -16.05
C SER A 49 1.47 9.58 -14.61
N VAL A 50 2.45 9.77 -13.74
CA VAL A 50 2.33 9.53 -12.30
C VAL A 50 2.98 10.71 -11.58
N GLU A 51 2.35 11.23 -10.55
CA GLU A 51 2.96 12.21 -9.66
C GLU A 51 3.86 11.47 -8.67
N TRP A 52 5.16 11.53 -8.92
CA TRP A 52 6.18 10.89 -8.08
C TRP A 52 6.64 11.86 -6.99
N VAL A 53 6.56 11.43 -5.74
CA VAL A 53 6.90 12.25 -4.58
C VAL A 53 7.96 11.55 -3.76
N THR A 54 9.10 12.23 -3.50
CA THR A 54 10.09 11.78 -2.51
C THR A 54 9.76 12.45 -1.19
N ALA A 55 9.32 11.67 -0.20
CA ALA A 55 8.97 12.17 1.12
C ALA A 55 9.06 11.08 2.18
N ASP A 56 9.35 11.51 3.40
CA ASP A 56 9.27 10.67 4.59
C ASP A 56 7.79 10.42 4.94
N LEU A 57 7.33 9.19 4.79
CA LEU A 57 5.94 8.80 5.05
C LEU A 57 5.52 8.94 6.51
N THR A 58 6.45 8.98 7.44
CA THR A 58 6.12 9.24 8.85
C THR A 58 5.62 10.66 9.08
N GLN A 59 5.91 11.58 8.18
CA GLN A 59 5.61 13.01 8.27
C GLN A 59 4.81 13.57 7.08
N TYR A 60 4.70 12.82 5.99
CA TYR A 60 4.01 13.27 4.78
C TYR A 60 2.55 13.59 5.07
N ALA A 61 2.14 14.82 4.76
CA ALA A 61 0.77 15.28 4.97
C ALA A 61 -0.17 14.65 3.95
N LEU A 62 -1.16 13.91 4.43
CA LEU A 62 -2.17 13.26 3.60
C LEU A 62 -3.47 14.07 3.61
N PRO A 63 -3.98 14.45 2.43
CA PRO A 63 -5.28 15.12 2.36
C PRO A 63 -6.40 14.14 2.70
N GLU A 64 -7.41 14.61 3.44
CA GLU A 64 -8.57 13.80 3.79
C GLU A 64 -9.50 13.57 2.60
N ALA A 65 -10.05 12.36 2.52
CA ALA A 65 -11.12 11.98 1.58
C ALA A 65 -10.83 12.34 0.11
N ARG A 66 -9.58 12.22 -0.33
CA ARG A 66 -9.14 12.65 -1.67
C ARG A 66 -8.95 11.51 -2.66
N PHE A 67 -8.78 10.29 -2.18
CA PHE A 67 -8.43 9.17 -3.03
C PHE A 67 -9.55 8.14 -3.10
N ASP A 68 -9.80 7.65 -4.30
CA ASP A 68 -10.69 6.50 -4.53
C ASP A 68 -10.07 5.21 -3.98
N MET A 69 -8.74 5.15 -3.99
CA MET A 69 -7.98 4.04 -3.47
C MET A 69 -6.68 4.52 -2.86
N VAL A 70 -6.37 4.00 -1.68
CA VAL A 70 -5.06 4.08 -1.05
C VAL A 70 -4.50 2.68 -0.98
N MET A 71 -3.25 2.50 -1.39
CA MET A 71 -2.60 1.19 -1.38
C MET A 71 -1.20 1.28 -0.77
N ALA A 72 -0.80 0.21 -0.07
CA ALA A 72 0.53 0.03 0.47
C ALA A 72 0.93 -1.45 0.43
N PHE A 73 2.15 -1.71 -0.04
CA PHE A 73 2.71 -3.05 -0.14
C PHE A 73 4.10 -3.08 0.48
N ASN A 74 4.36 -4.12 1.29
CA ASN A 74 5.66 -4.32 1.95
C ASN A 74 6.10 -3.14 2.81
N TYR A 75 5.14 -2.48 3.44
CA TYR A 75 5.33 -1.33 4.30
C TYR A 75 4.35 -1.40 5.46
N LEU A 76 4.82 -1.12 6.69
CA LEU A 76 3.95 -1.11 7.86
C LEU A 76 4.26 0.10 8.73
N ASP A 77 3.25 0.94 8.96
CA ASP A 77 3.30 2.01 9.95
C ASP A 77 1.95 2.05 10.69
N ARG A 78 1.92 1.41 11.84
CA ARG A 78 0.69 1.31 12.66
C ARG A 78 0.20 2.68 13.12
N LYS A 79 1.11 3.60 13.37
CA LYS A 79 0.76 4.94 13.85
C LYS A 79 0.07 5.77 12.77
N ARG A 80 0.42 5.54 11.50
CA ARG A 80 -0.12 6.26 10.37
C ARG A 80 -1.39 5.61 9.77
N MET A 81 -1.75 4.42 10.20
CA MET A 81 -2.96 3.73 9.67
C MET A 81 -4.23 4.59 9.75
N PRO A 82 -4.51 5.33 10.85
CA PRO A 82 -5.66 6.24 10.86
C PRO A 82 -5.60 7.30 9.76
N ASP A 83 -4.42 7.85 9.46
CA ASP A 83 -4.24 8.85 8.40
C ASP A 83 -4.46 8.24 7.02
N PHE A 84 -3.93 7.03 6.79
CA PHE A 84 -4.12 6.30 5.53
C PHE A 84 -5.60 6.03 5.27
N ARG A 85 -6.35 5.62 6.30
CA ARG A 85 -7.81 5.45 6.18
C ARG A 85 -8.53 6.77 5.89
N ARG A 86 -8.16 7.86 6.59
CA ARG A 86 -8.78 9.16 6.35
C ARG A 86 -8.57 9.70 4.94
N ALA A 87 -7.45 9.37 4.30
CA ALA A 87 -7.15 9.78 2.93
C ALA A 87 -8.08 9.14 1.89
N VAL A 88 -8.66 7.97 2.19
CA VAL A 88 -9.66 7.30 1.35
C VAL A 88 -10.98 8.07 1.43
N ARG A 89 -11.60 8.40 0.28
CA ARG A 89 -12.92 9.04 0.27
C ARG A 89 -14.03 8.08 0.73
N PRO A 90 -15.18 8.58 1.21
CA PRO A 90 -16.33 7.71 1.46
C PRO A 90 -16.65 6.84 0.24
N GLY A 91 -16.88 5.54 0.45
CA GLY A 91 -17.09 4.55 -0.61
C GLY A 91 -15.83 4.12 -1.37
N GLY A 92 -14.67 4.70 -1.06
CA GLY A 92 -13.37 4.31 -1.62
C GLY A 92 -12.77 3.09 -0.92
N TYR A 93 -11.55 2.73 -1.32
CA TYR A 93 -10.92 1.48 -0.92
C TYR A 93 -9.52 1.67 -0.34
N LEU A 94 -9.19 0.81 0.61
CA LEU A 94 -7.84 0.59 1.12
C LEU A 94 -7.39 -0.81 0.68
N ILE A 95 -6.24 -0.89 0.01
CA ILE A 95 -5.53 -2.15 -0.24
C ILE A 95 -4.25 -2.12 0.56
N TYR A 96 -4.04 -3.12 1.38
CA TYR A 96 -2.84 -3.23 2.20
C TYR A 96 -2.34 -4.66 2.24
N GLU A 97 -1.05 -4.84 1.96
CA GLU A 97 -0.40 -6.15 2.06
C GLU A 97 1.00 -5.97 2.61
N THR A 98 1.34 -6.72 3.66
CA THR A 98 2.70 -6.76 4.17
C THR A 98 2.97 -8.05 4.94
N PHE A 99 4.20 -8.19 5.42
CA PHE A 99 4.69 -9.42 6.02
C PHE A 99 4.04 -9.73 7.37
N LEU A 100 3.74 -11.01 7.57
CA LEU A 100 3.41 -11.60 8.87
C LEU A 100 4.68 -11.90 9.67
N GLU A 101 4.57 -12.00 10.98
CA GLU A 101 5.65 -12.43 11.87
C GLU A 101 6.19 -13.83 11.55
N ASP A 102 5.39 -14.68 10.91
CA ASP A 102 5.79 -15.96 10.34
C ASP A 102 6.97 -15.84 9.35
N GLN A 103 7.18 -14.66 8.77
CA GLN A 103 8.29 -14.43 7.83
C GLN A 103 9.67 -14.69 8.44
N ARG A 104 9.80 -14.54 9.76
CA ARG A 104 11.07 -14.80 10.46
C ARG A 104 11.62 -16.22 10.23
N GLU A 105 10.75 -17.18 9.97
CA GLU A 105 11.11 -18.59 9.77
C GLU A 105 11.74 -18.86 8.40
N HIS A 106 11.71 -17.88 7.49
CA HIS A 106 12.07 -18.07 6.09
C HIS A 106 13.45 -17.51 5.70
N GLY A 107 14.19 -16.94 6.65
CA GLY A 107 15.59 -16.56 6.46
C GLY A 107 15.83 -15.34 5.58
N TRP A 108 14.80 -14.59 5.20
CA TRP A 108 14.90 -13.33 4.47
C TRP A 108 13.71 -12.43 4.80
N GLY A 109 13.80 -11.15 4.40
CA GLY A 109 12.78 -10.16 4.69
C GLY A 109 12.91 -9.55 6.08
N PRO A 110 11.93 -8.76 6.51
CA PRO A 110 11.98 -8.09 7.80
C PRO A 110 11.92 -9.09 8.96
N THR A 111 12.58 -8.75 10.05
CA THR A 111 12.61 -9.54 11.29
C THR A 111 12.14 -8.78 12.51
N SER A 112 12.09 -7.45 12.43
CA SER A 112 11.68 -6.59 13.52
C SER A 112 10.15 -6.57 13.69
N PRO A 113 9.62 -6.64 14.93
CA PRO A 113 8.18 -6.61 15.18
C PRO A 113 7.46 -5.38 14.59
N GLU A 114 8.15 -4.26 14.48
CA GLU A 114 7.60 -3.04 13.90
C GLU A 114 7.27 -3.15 12.40
N HIS A 115 7.90 -4.11 11.71
CA HIS A 115 7.69 -4.39 10.29
C HIS A 115 6.86 -5.65 10.02
N LEU A 116 6.37 -6.30 11.07
CA LEU A 116 5.69 -7.58 10.98
C LEU A 116 4.33 -7.54 11.66
N LEU A 117 3.32 -8.00 10.94
CA LEU A 117 1.96 -8.14 11.45
C LEU A 117 1.81 -9.45 12.24
N LYS A 118 1.05 -9.39 13.31
CA LYS A 118 0.48 -10.58 13.93
C LYS A 118 -0.69 -11.08 13.08
N ARG A 119 -1.00 -12.37 13.19
CA ARG A 119 -2.19 -12.93 12.55
C ARG A 119 -3.45 -12.22 13.04
N GLY A 120 -4.34 -11.84 12.10
CA GLY A 120 -5.56 -11.10 12.39
C GLY A 120 -5.38 -9.60 12.61
N GLU A 121 -4.16 -9.09 12.73
CA GLU A 121 -3.91 -7.69 13.06
C GLU A 121 -4.30 -6.74 11.92
N LEU A 122 -4.07 -7.12 10.66
CA LEU A 122 -4.35 -6.24 9.54
C LEU A 122 -5.85 -5.91 9.42
N ILE A 123 -6.71 -6.86 9.71
CA ILE A 123 -8.16 -6.64 9.75
C ILE A 123 -8.51 -5.60 10.80
N GLN A 124 -7.91 -5.69 11.99
CA GLN A 124 -8.12 -4.72 13.07
C GLN A 124 -7.61 -3.32 12.68
N LEU A 125 -6.47 -3.23 12.03
CA LEU A 125 -5.90 -1.97 11.54
C LEU A 125 -6.77 -1.33 10.45
N ALA A 126 -7.53 -2.12 9.70
CA ALA A 126 -8.44 -1.62 8.67
C ALA A 126 -9.78 -1.11 9.24
N GLU A 127 -10.11 -1.45 10.49
CA GLU A 127 -11.35 -0.94 11.12
C GLU A 127 -11.40 0.60 11.14
N PRO A 128 -12.58 1.22 10.94
CA PRO A 128 -13.92 0.64 10.81
C PRO A 128 -14.35 0.36 9.35
N PHE A 129 -13.41 0.17 8.42
CA PHE A 129 -13.75 -0.13 7.04
C PHE A 129 -14.38 -1.52 6.90
N GLU A 130 -15.28 -1.67 5.95
CA GLU A 130 -15.88 -2.96 5.59
C GLU A 130 -14.83 -3.84 4.90
N ILE A 131 -14.59 -5.03 5.43
CA ILE A 131 -13.65 -5.98 4.83
C ILE A 131 -14.32 -6.63 3.61
N VAL A 132 -13.79 -6.36 2.43
CA VAL A 132 -14.24 -6.96 1.16
C VAL A 132 -13.51 -8.28 0.93
N LEU A 133 -12.20 -8.30 1.18
CA LEU A 133 -11.36 -9.48 1.06
C LEU A 133 -10.24 -9.37 2.11
N ALA A 134 -9.98 -10.46 2.78
CA ALA A 134 -8.83 -10.59 3.66
C ALA A 134 -8.25 -11.98 3.55
N ARG A 135 -6.93 -12.08 3.58
CA ARG A 135 -6.25 -13.39 3.63
C ARG A 135 -4.93 -13.29 4.35
N GLU A 136 -4.50 -14.41 4.86
CA GLU A 136 -3.16 -14.66 5.36
C GLU A 136 -2.63 -15.87 4.62
N ALA A 137 -1.48 -15.76 3.99
CA ALA A 137 -0.97 -16.80 3.10
C ALA A 137 0.55 -16.84 3.08
N LEU A 138 1.07 -18.02 2.78
CA LEU A 138 2.45 -18.21 2.36
C LEU A 138 2.47 -18.27 0.83
N GLU A 139 3.09 -17.28 0.22
CA GLU A 139 3.26 -17.18 -1.24
C GLU A 139 4.72 -17.43 -1.61
N PHE A 140 4.95 -17.86 -2.84
CA PHE A 140 6.30 -18.00 -3.40
C PHE A 140 6.44 -17.04 -4.57
N ILE A 141 7.33 -16.04 -4.40
CA ILE A 141 7.62 -15.03 -5.42
C ILE A 141 9.08 -15.16 -5.82
N GLY A 142 9.34 -15.46 -7.10
CA GLY A 142 10.69 -15.73 -7.56
C GLY A 142 11.36 -16.90 -6.82
N GLY A 143 10.58 -17.89 -6.39
CA GLY A 143 11.06 -19.04 -5.60
C GLY A 143 11.31 -18.76 -4.13
N ARG A 144 10.99 -17.55 -3.65
CA ARG A 144 11.20 -17.14 -2.25
C ARG A 144 9.88 -17.16 -1.48
N PRO A 145 9.84 -17.73 -0.27
CA PRO A 145 8.62 -17.75 0.53
C PRO A 145 8.32 -16.38 1.14
N MET A 146 7.10 -15.91 0.97
CA MET A 146 6.56 -14.69 1.58
C MET A 146 5.34 -15.02 2.40
N ALA A 147 5.44 -14.86 3.72
CA ALA A 147 4.30 -14.95 4.63
C ALA A 147 3.66 -13.56 4.73
N VAL A 148 2.45 -13.39 4.20
CA VAL A 148 1.79 -12.10 4.07
C VAL A 148 0.37 -12.11 4.60
N ALA A 149 -0.08 -10.95 5.08
CA ALA A 149 -1.48 -10.61 5.28
C ALA A 149 -1.89 -9.57 4.25
N SER A 150 -3.06 -9.75 3.66
CA SER A 150 -3.62 -8.84 2.67
C SER A 150 -5.04 -8.46 3.05
N VAL A 151 -5.41 -7.21 2.81
CA VAL A 151 -6.78 -6.73 2.98
C VAL A 151 -7.18 -5.83 1.83
N LEU A 152 -8.39 -6.02 1.34
CA LEU A 152 -9.14 -5.03 0.57
C LEU A 152 -10.31 -4.61 1.45
N ALA A 153 -10.34 -3.36 1.85
CA ALA A 153 -11.36 -2.82 2.71
C ALA A 153 -12.01 -1.59 2.06
N ARG A 154 -13.30 -1.40 2.28
CA ARG A 154 -14.08 -0.29 1.74
C ARG A 154 -14.46 0.67 2.84
N ARG A 155 -14.19 1.96 2.64
CA ARG A 155 -14.69 2.99 3.54
C ARG A 155 -16.21 3.08 3.42
N PRO A 156 -16.99 3.04 4.52
CA PRO A 156 -18.43 3.29 4.49
C PRO A 156 -18.75 4.60 3.79
N VAL A 157 -19.94 4.68 3.21
CA VAL A 157 -20.40 5.90 2.48
C VAL A 157 -20.78 7.01 3.45
N GLU A 158 -21.16 6.64 4.68
CA GLU A 158 -21.56 7.55 5.77
C GLU A 158 -20.56 7.48 6.93
#